data_c881e0315de743474607cb0d8f7e9c0a
#
_entry.id   c881e0315de743474607cb0d8f7e9c0a
#
_cell.length_a   1.000
_cell.length_b   1.000
_cell.length_c   1.000
_cell.angle_alpha   90.00
_cell.angle_beta   90.00
_cell.angle_gamma   90.00
#
_symmetry.space_group_name_H-M   'P 1'
#
loop_
_entity.id
_entity.type
_entity.pdbx_description
1 polymer ?
#
loop_
_entity_poly.entity_id
_entity_poly.type
_entity_poly.pdbx_seq_one_letter_code
_entity_poly.pdbx_strand_id
1 'polypeptide(L)'
;MNLFRIFNKVLLVAAVLLAGCEERSVPAGLRAPVLPSATAQVQDLRVTLTAKFKTEEDMAAASEYGFYFGTDESMMERHKVSRPDGLGYSLTIENLEYSTSYFYKVWVGNGRDELVSSLLTVQTGDKQIEPDPPVEPDPPAEGIIQFKDPAVKALCVANWDRNGDGELSVAEAAYVVDLGRVFESSDIVSFNELAYFTNLRVCSFALCHKLSEVKLPDSIIQITASGFSECWELKLTSLPKNLTQIGEYAFHQCKNVRFTSLPDGLETIGWCAFAGADNIALTELPSNLISIGSVVFEGKQSVLPEDLPASLKMIGARAFGKIRNFNPKSIPSGVSEIGDGAFDGCEALSWTKLPDYLVRIGENTFRNCWHLAVTELPSGLREIGNNAFENCYLLNITELPDGLFTISDGAFKNCGIKNLSIPASVDHIGTGAFYGCYPSIVKIYASEPPKMLDTYLGNRAETIYVPKRSIPKYESAANWSKWKGKYRALSDDDTPEPPVPDGNKIQFEDSAVKAICVSNWDKDGDGELSYERLRMSGQ
;
A
#
# COMPACT_ATOMS: atom_id res chain seq x y z
N MET A 1 34.08 -2.32 -33.73
CA MET A 1 34.42 -0.89 -33.55
C MET A 1 33.27 -0.24 -32.77
N ASN A 2 33.50 -0.17 -31.52
CA ASN A 2 33.03 0.80 -30.49
C ASN A 2 31.63 1.37 -30.48
N LEU A 3 31.15 1.34 -29.25
CA LEU A 3 30.16 2.14 -28.52
C LEU A 3 28.76 1.50 -28.40
N PHE A 4 28.44 0.94 -27.22
CA PHE A 4 27.78 1.70 -26.16
C PHE A 4 27.83 0.90 -24.84
N ARG A 5 28.80 1.21 -24.00
CA ARG A 5 28.68 0.98 -22.55
C ARG A 5 27.98 2.19 -21.97
N ILE A 6 26.74 2.04 -21.55
CA ILE A 6 26.08 3.00 -20.66
C ILE A 6 25.85 2.29 -19.33
N PHE A 7 26.69 2.66 -18.37
CA PHE A 7 26.51 2.36 -16.97
C PHE A 7 25.26 3.10 -16.45
N ASN A 8 24.19 2.40 -16.13
CA ASN A 8 23.14 2.98 -15.28
C ASN A 8 23.50 2.67 -13.82
N LYS A 9 24.25 3.59 -13.19
CA LYS A 9 24.30 3.69 -11.74
C LYS A 9 23.06 4.44 -11.28
N VAL A 10 22.04 3.74 -10.81
CA VAL A 10 20.95 4.39 -10.06
C VAL A 10 21.43 4.50 -8.62
N LEU A 11 21.93 5.66 -8.25
CA LEU A 11 22.22 6.04 -6.87
C LEU A 11 20.93 6.61 -6.26
N LEU A 12 20.19 5.83 -5.51
CA LEU A 12 19.05 6.35 -4.73
C LEU A 12 19.58 6.81 -3.37
N VAL A 13 19.82 8.11 -3.23
CA VAL A 13 20.17 8.74 -1.94
C VAL A 13 18.88 9.19 -1.28
N ALA A 14 18.39 8.46 -0.31
CA ALA A 14 17.35 8.94 0.61
C ALA A 14 18.05 9.65 1.78
N ALA A 15 18.12 11.00 1.73
CA ALA A 15 18.57 11.81 2.85
C ALA A 15 17.38 12.14 3.76
N VAL A 16 17.39 11.61 4.97
CA VAL A 16 16.49 12.05 6.04
C VAL A 16 17.15 13.22 6.77
N LEU A 17 16.64 14.43 6.54
CA LEU A 17 17.00 15.61 7.32
C LEU A 17 16.20 15.63 8.63
N LEU A 18 16.87 15.36 9.74
CA LEU A 18 16.37 15.73 11.06
C LEU A 18 16.96 17.09 11.45
N ALA A 19 16.08 18.06 11.68
CA ALA A 19 16.45 19.41 12.13
C ALA A 19 17.07 19.33 13.53
N GLY A 20 18.21 20.03 13.69
CA GLY A 20 19.01 20.02 14.90
C GLY A 20 18.43 20.90 16.01
N CYS A 21 18.62 20.44 17.24
CA CYS A 21 18.67 21.27 18.43
C CYS A 21 20.13 21.50 18.83
N GLU A 22 20.45 22.73 19.27
CA GLU A 22 21.78 23.18 19.64
C GLU A 22 22.40 22.40 20.82
N GLU A 23 23.70 22.13 20.70
CA GLU A 23 24.46 21.26 21.61
C GLU A 23 24.88 21.96 22.93
N ARG A 24 24.61 21.30 24.04
CA ARG A 24 25.42 21.40 25.27
C ARG A 24 26.10 20.06 25.50
N SER A 25 27.41 20.07 25.73
CA SER A 25 28.26 18.88 25.94
C SER A 25 27.82 18.07 27.17
N VAL A 26 27.26 16.89 26.92
CA VAL A 26 26.92 15.87 27.93
C VAL A 26 28.05 14.83 27.96
N PRO A 27 28.48 14.31 29.16
CA PRO A 27 29.49 13.27 29.26
C PRO A 27 29.13 12.04 28.42
N ALA A 28 30.12 11.41 27.78
CA ALA A 28 29.95 10.35 26.76
C ALA A 28 29.15 9.09 27.20
N GLY A 29 28.82 8.92 28.47
CA GLY A 29 28.02 7.79 28.99
C GLY A 29 26.54 8.08 29.18
N LEU A 30 26.07 9.29 28.89
CA LEU A 30 24.67 9.75 29.16
C LEU A 30 23.97 10.31 27.91
N ARG A 31 24.62 10.28 26.77
CA ARG A 31 24.01 10.78 25.51
C ARG A 31 23.06 9.74 24.94
N ALA A 32 21.87 10.16 24.53
CA ALA A 32 20.97 9.30 23.77
C ALA A 32 21.63 8.90 22.44
N PRO A 33 21.47 7.67 21.95
CA PRO A 33 21.98 7.27 20.65
C PRO A 33 21.33 8.13 19.54
N VAL A 34 22.10 8.42 18.48
CA VAL A 34 21.64 9.19 17.33
C VAL A 34 21.64 8.29 16.10
N LEU A 35 20.56 8.30 15.33
CA LEU A 35 20.47 7.49 14.12
C LEU A 35 21.44 8.00 13.03
N PRO A 36 22.28 7.10 12.46
CA PRO A 36 23.14 7.44 11.32
C PRO A 36 22.32 7.55 10.02
N SER A 37 22.86 8.24 9.03
CA SER A 37 22.33 8.17 7.66
C SER A 37 22.63 6.82 7.04
N ALA A 38 21.68 6.27 6.28
CA ALA A 38 21.83 4.96 5.64
C ALA A 38 21.64 5.01 4.13
N THR A 39 22.37 4.14 3.45
CA THR A 39 22.29 3.92 1.99
C THR A 39 22.36 2.42 1.69
N ALA A 40 21.79 2.00 0.57
CA ALA A 40 21.91 0.64 0.05
C ALA A 40 22.56 0.68 -1.34
N GLN A 41 23.43 -0.27 -1.62
CA GLN A 41 24.01 -0.50 -2.94
C GLN A 41 23.69 -1.92 -3.36
N VAL A 42 23.21 -2.07 -4.59
CA VAL A 42 22.87 -3.37 -5.20
C VAL A 42 23.94 -3.73 -6.22
N GLN A 43 24.43 -4.95 -6.13
CA GLN A 43 25.30 -5.55 -7.14
C GLN A 43 24.88 -7.02 -7.32
N ASP A 44 24.25 -7.31 -8.45
CA ASP A 44 23.63 -8.61 -8.74
C ASP A 44 22.61 -9.04 -7.65
N LEU A 45 22.82 -10.20 -7.03
CA LEU A 45 22.01 -10.75 -5.92
C LEU A 45 22.58 -10.41 -4.54
N ARG A 46 23.30 -9.31 -4.44
CA ARG A 46 23.93 -8.84 -3.23
C ARG A 46 23.50 -7.41 -2.94
N VAL A 47 23.12 -7.14 -1.71
CA VAL A 47 22.85 -5.79 -1.21
C VAL A 47 23.86 -5.45 -0.12
N THR A 48 24.56 -4.34 -0.27
CA THR A 48 25.41 -3.78 0.78
C THR A 48 24.70 -2.57 1.39
N LEU A 49 24.27 -2.70 2.62
CA LEU A 49 23.72 -1.63 3.44
C LEU A 49 24.88 -0.91 4.13
N THR A 50 24.90 0.41 4.08
CA THR A 50 25.92 1.23 4.73
C THR A 50 25.23 2.30 5.56
N ALA A 51 25.66 2.46 6.82
CA ALA A 51 25.22 3.52 7.70
C ALA A 51 26.42 4.36 8.15
N LYS A 52 26.25 5.68 8.27
CA LYS A 52 27.31 6.61 8.63
C LYS A 52 26.84 7.62 9.67
N PHE A 53 27.53 7.66 10.79
CA PHE A 53 27.33 8.68 11.82
C PHE A 53 27.85 10.04 11.32
N LYS A 54 27.27 11.10 11.83
CA LYS A 54 27.65 12.46 11.46
C LYS A 54 28.94 12.90 12.17
N THR A 55 29.13 12.45 13.40
CA THR A 55 30.30 12.78 14.22
C THR A 55 30.82 11.57 15.00
N GLU A 56 32.07 11.64 15.50
CA GLU A 56 32.64 10.64 16.41
C GLU A 56 31.86 10.55 17.73
N GLU A 57 31.30 11.66 18.18
CA GLU A 57 30.51 11.72 19.41
C GLU A 57 29.19 10.99 19.26
N ASP A 58 28.51 11.09 18.09
CA ASP A 58 27.29 10.34 17.79
C ASP A 58 27.55 8.83 17.77
N MET A 59 28.70 8.43 17.21
CA MET A 59 29.13 7.03 17.20
C MET A 59 29.48 6.53 18.60
N ALA A 60 30.15 7.35 19.42
CA ALA A 60 30.51 6.99 20.79
C ALA A 60 29.31 6.86 21.74
N ALA A 61 28.18 7.50 21.42
CA ALA A 61 26.94 7.36 22.15
C ALA A 61 26.23 6.01 21.92
N ALA A 62 26.60 5.27 20.86
CA ALA A 62 26.06 3.95 20.54
C ALA A 62 27.04 2.85 20.96
N SER A 63 26.59 1.87 21.77
CA SER A 63 27.36 0.66 22.09
C SER A 63 27.06 -0.51 21.17
N GLU A 64 25.93 -0.44 20.45
CA GLU A 64 25.46 -1.45 19.51
C GLU A 64 24.81 -0.78 18.30
N TYR A 65 24.96 -1.39 17.14
CA TYR A 65 24.37 -0.89 15.89
C TYR A 65 24.25 -2.00 14.87
N GLY A 66 23.37 -1.79 13.88
CA GLY A 66 23.14 -2.75 12.81
C GLY A 66 21.97 -2.39 11.93
N PHE A 67 21.43 -3.42 11.29
CA PHE A 67 20.32 -3.31 10.36
C PHE A 67 19.25 -4.35 10.68
N TYR A 68 18.00 -3.99 10.43
CA TYR A 68 16.94 -4.95 10.15
C TYR A 68 16.82 -5.11 8.65
N PHE A 69 16.62 -6.33 8.16
CA PHE A 69 16.51 -6.63 6.74
C PHE A 69 15.54 -7.78 6.50
N GLY A 70 14.71 -7.71 5.46
CA GLY A 70 13.78 -8.78 5.11
C GLY A 70 12.92 -8.42 3.91
N THR A 71 12.11 -9.37 3.46
CA THR A 71 11.13 -9.19 2.38
C THR A 71 9.79 -8.66 2.90
N ASP A 72 9.59 -8.66 4.20
CA ASP A 72 8.36 -8.19 4.87
C ASP A 72 8.74 -7.33 6.08
N GLU A 73 8.05 -6.18 6.25
CA GLU A 73 8.32 -5.25 7.38
C GLU A 73 8.10 -5.90 8.75
N SER A 74 7.15 -6.84 8.84
CA SER A 74 6.79 -7.51 10.10
C SER A 74 7.72 -8.66 10.48
N MET A 75 8.54 -9.15 9.54
CA MET A 75 9.43 -10.32 9.70
C MET A 75 10.88 -10.01 9.34
N MET A 76 11.35 -8.80 9.61
CA MET A 76 12.74 -8.41 9.35
C MET A 76 13.70 -9.06 10.34
N GLU A 77 14.77 -9.65 9.83
CA GLU A 77 15.84 -10.19 10.67
C GLU A 77 16.74 -9.08 11.21
N ARG A 78 17.09 -9.18 12.50
CA ARG A 78 17.99 -8.24 13.17
C ARG A 78 19.44 -8.66 13.00
N HIS A 79 20.21 -7.86 12.29
CA HIS A 79 21.65 -8.06 12.06
C HIS A 79 22.45 -7.05 12.86
N LYS A 80 23.30 -7.54 13.78
CA LYS A 80 24.24 -6.72 14.53
C LYS A 80 25.56 -6.64 13.78
N VAL A 81 26.15 -5.45 13.67
CA VAL A 81 27.46 -5.23 13.06
C VAL A 81 28.53 -5.09 14.15
N SER A 82 29.61 -5.83 14.02
CA SER A 82 30.60 -6.00 15.11
C SER A 82 31.70 -4.94 15.16
N ARG A 83 31.96 -4.18 14.09
CA ARG A 83 32.97 -3.12 14.06
C ARG A 83 32.63 -2.04 13.02
N PRO A 84 32.73 -0.76 13.41
CA PRO A 84 32.66 0.33 12.43
C PRO A 84 34.00 0.50 11.72
N ASP A 85 33.94 1.01 10.49
CA ASP A 85 35.10 1.50 9.75
C ASP A 85 35.03 3.03 9.70
N GLY A 86 35.85 3.68 10.51
CA GLY A 86 35.73 5.11 10.77
C GLY A 86 34.38 5.46 11.40
N LEU A 87 33.63 6.41 10.81
CA LEU A 87 32.28 6.81 11.26
C LEU A 87 31.15 5.95 10.68
N GLY A 88 31.45 4.90 9.91
CA GLY A 88 30.47 4.09 9.22
C GLY A 88 30.52 2.62 9.61
N TYR A 89 29.45 1.90 9.30
CA TYR A 89 29.39 0.46 9.35
C TYR A 89 28.56 -0.07 8.18
N SER A 90 28.84 -1.28 7.76
CA SER A 90 28.14 -1.89 6.64
C SER A 90 27.79 -3.34 6.90
N LEU A 91 26.74 -3.80 6.21
CA LEU A 91 26.29 -5.19 6.19
C LEU A 91 26.08 -5.58 4.73
N THR A 92 26.68 -6.68 4.31
CA THR A 92 26.43 -7.25 2.98
C THR A 92 25.58 -8.51 3.15
N ILE A 93 24.50 -8.58 2.39
CA ILE A 93 23.58 -9.71 2.33
C ILE A 93 23.65 -10.27 0.93
N GLU A 94 23.89 -11.57 0.83
CA GLU A 94 24.11 -12.29 -0.41
C GLU A 94 22.99 -13.29 -0.69
N ASN A 95 22.98 -13.84 -1.91
CA ASN A 95 22.00 -14.86 -2.35
C ASN A 95 20.56 -14.37 -2.29
N LEU A 96 20.34 -13.12 -2.63
CA LEU A 96 19.01 -12.55 -2.74
C LEU A 96 18.32 -12.99 -4.05
N GLU A 97 17.03 -12.78 -4.13
CA GLU A 97 16.26 -13.07 -5.34
C GLU A 97 16.30 -11.90 -6.30
N TYR A 98 16.26 -12.16 -7.62
CA TYR A 98 16.17 -11.10 -8.65
C TYR A 98 14.84 -10.38 -8.58
N SER A 99 14.78 -9.14 -9.07
CA SER A 99 13.58 -8.31 -9.20
C SER A 99 12.74 -8.21 -7.92
N THR A 100 13.39 -8.40 -6.76
CA THR A 100 12.73 -8.49 -5.46
C THR A 100 12.96 -7.23 -4.64
N SER A 101 11.89 -6.70 -4.06
CA SER A 101 11.97 -5.57 -3.12
C SER A 101 12.26 -6.08 -1.71
N TYR A 102 13.29 -5.52 -1.11
CA TYR A 102 13.67 -5.77 0.28
C TYR A 102 13.49 -4.51 1.10
N PHE A 103 13.13 -4.71 2.36
CA PHE A 103 12.97 -3.65 3.35
C PHE A 103 14.14 -3.67 4.32
N TYR A 104 14.58 -2.48 4.74
CA TYR A 104 15.61 -2.38 5.78
C TYR A 104 15.40 -1.18 6.68
N LYS A 105 15.86 -1.31 7.92
CA LYS A 105 15.91 -0.23 8.93
C LYS A 105 17.29 -0.22 9.54
N VAL A 106 17.78 0.96 9.91
CA VAL A 106 18.98 1.10 10.73
C VAL A 106 18.57 1.14 12.19
N TRP A 107 19.33 0.47 13.03
CA TRP A 107 19.14 0.57 14.46
C TRP A 107 20.46 0.86 15.17
N VAL A 108 20.38 1.61 16.27
CA VAL A 108 21.47 1.91 17.18
C VAL A 108 20.99 1.79 18.62
N GLY A 109 21.81 1.25 19.49
CA GLY A 109 21.49 1.07 20.89
C GLY A 109 22.66 1.45 21.80
N ASN A 110 22.36 1.84 23.03
CA ASN A 110 23.34 2.14 24.08
C ASN A 110 23.30 1.15 25.26
N GLY A 111 22.60 0.03 25.07
CA GLY A 111 22.37 -1.00 26.10
C GLY A 111 21.16 -0.72 27.00
N ARG A 112 20.53 0.46 26.89
CA ARG A 112 19.28 0.83 27.57
C ARG A 112 18.19 1.19 26.57
N ASP A 113 18.52 2.00 25.60
CA ASP A 113 17.61 2.49 24.58
C ASP A 113 18.03 2.01 23.21
N GLU A 114 17.08 1.70 22.35
CA GLU A 114 17.29 1.39 20.94
C GLU A 114 16.48 2.37 20.09
N LEU A 115 17.15 3.02 19.15
CA LEU A 115 16.51 3.83 18.11
C LEU A 115 16.54 3.08 16.80
N VAL A 116 15.40 3.10 16.10
CA VAL A 116 15.22 2.46 14.79
C VAL A 116 14.76 3.50 13.79
N SER A 117 15.33 3.50 12.59
CA SER A 117 14.92 4.42 11.51
C SER A 117 13.51 4.11 10.99
N SER A 118 12.96 5.03 10.22
CA SER A 118 11.86 4.72 9.32
C SER A 118 12.24 3.60 8.35
N LEU A 119 11.22 2.96 7.76
CA LEU A 119 11.40 1.92 6.77
C LEU A 119 12.06 2.48 5.51
N LEU A 120 13.06 1.78 5.01
CA LEU A 120 13.77 2.05 3.75
C LEU A 120 13.63 0.82 2.85
N THR A 121 13.66 1.03 1.55
CA THR A 121 13.51 -0.04 0.57
C THR A 121 14.69 -0.10 -0.37
N VAL A 122 15.00 -1.30 -0.85
CA VAL A 122 15.99 -1.56 -1.91
C VAL A 122 15.48 -2.68 -2.78
N GLN A 123 15.66 -2.57 -4.09
CA GLN A 123 15.23 -3.58 -5.05
C GLN A 123 16.48 -4.18 -5.72
N THR A 124 16.54 -5.51 -5.77
CA THR A 124 17.57 -6.22 -6.55
C THR A 124 17.33 -6.04 -8.04
N GLY A 125 18.42 -6.06 -8.82
CA GLY A 125 18.34 -5.94 -10.28
C GLY A 125 17.63 -7.12 -10.93
N ASP A 126 17.21 -6.91 -12.17
CA ASP A 126 16.68 -7.98 -13.00
C ASP A 126 17.79 -9.00 -13.30
N LYS A 127 17.39 -10.26 -13.47
CA LYS A 127 18.34 -11.31 -13.86
C LYS A 127 19.03 -10.90 -15.17
N GLN A 128 20.32 -10.59 -15.10
CA GLN A 128 21.12 -10.41 -16.30
C GLN A 128 21.19 -11.77 -16.99
N ILE A 129 20.58 -11.87 -18.17
CA ILE A 129 20.79 -13.01 -19.04
C ILE A 129 22.22 -12.86 -19.57
N GLU A 130 23.16 -13.68 -19.07
CA GLU A 130 24.49 -13.76 -19.69
C GLU A 130 24.30 -14.07 -21.18
N PRO A 131 25.05 -13.40 -22.08
CA PRO A 131 25.04 -13.80 -23.48
C PRO A 131 25.47 -15.28 -23.54
N ASP A 132 24.64 -16.08 -24.18
CA ASP A 132 24.89 -17.51 -24.36
C ASP A 132 26.34 -17.80 -24.77
N PRO A 133 26.96 -18.87 -24.24
CA PRO A 133 28.26 -19.32 -24.73
C PRO A 133 28.18 -19.58 -26.24
N PRO A 134 29.31 -19.47 -26.99
CA PRO A 134 29.29 -19.65 -28.43
C PRO A 134 28.64 -20.98 -28.80
N VAL A 135 27.58 -20.87 -29.56
CA VAL A 135 26.64 -21.95 -29.90
C VAL A 135 27.38 -23.05 -30.66
N GLU A 136 27.41 -24.27 -30.12
CA GLU A 136 27.60 -25.45 -30.96
C GLU A 136 26.45 -25.53 -31.98
N PRO A 137 26.68 -25.86 -33.26
CA PRO A 137 25.61 -25.94 -34.25
C PRO A 137 24.53 -26.90 -33.77
N ASP A 138 23.29 -26.41 -33.76
CA ASP A 138 22.13 -27.21 -33.38
C ASP A 138 22.06 -28.52 -34.17
N PRO A 139 21.66 -29.66 -33.56
CA PRO A 139 21.40 -30.87 -34.29
C PRO A 139 20.33 -30.59 -35.37
N PRO A 140 20.37 -31.29 -36.52
CA PRO A 140 19.43 -31.05 -37.61
C PRO A 140 17.98 -31.13 -37.14
N ALA A 141 17.21 -30.09 -37.47
CA ALA A 141 15.88 -29.80 -36.95
C ALA A 141 14.89 -30.93 -37.20
N GLU A 142 14.59 -31.73 -36.18
CA GLU A 142 13.37 -32.55 -36.16
C GLU A 142 12.20 -31.62 -35.77
N GLY A 143 11.38 -31.26 -36.76
CA GLY A 143 10.15 -30.49 -36.57
C GLY A 143 10.23 -29.00 -36.81
N ILE A 144 10.30 -28.57 -38.06
CA ILE A 144 10.15 -27.18 -38.48
C ILE A 144 8.72 -26.71 -38.21
N ILE A 145 8.58 -25.55 -37.54
CA ILE A 145 7.29 -24.94 -37.23
C ILE A 145 6.65 -24.39 -38.51
N GLN A 146 5.44 -24.85 -38.80
CA GLN A 146 4.65 -24.35 -39.94
C GLN A 146 3.79 -23.18 -39.48
N PHE A 147 4.26 -21.96 -39.72
CA PHE A 147 3.54 -20.75 -39.37
C PHE A 147 2.39 -20.47 -40.34
N LYS A 148 1.21 -20.19 -39.80
CA LYS A 148 0.04 -19.76 -40.57
C LYS A 148 0.18 -18.31 -41.03
N ASP A 149 0.79 -17.46 -40.20
CA ASP A 149 1.00 -16.05 -40.48
C ASP A 149 2.45 -15.80 -40.96
N PRO A 150 2.64 -15.36 -42.24
CA PRO A 150 4.00 -15.10 -42.75
C PRO A 150 4.75 -13.99 -42.01
N ALA A 151 4.03 -13.01 -41.42
CA ALA A 151 4.67 -11.95 -40.66
C ALA A 151 5.23 -12.49 -39.32
N VAL A 152 4.51 -13.41 -38.70
CA VAL A 152 4.99 -14.13 -37.50
C VAL A 152 6.24 -14.95 -37.87
N LYS A 153 6.19 -15.73 -38.97
CA LYS A 153 7.37 -16.47 -39.42
C LYS A 153 8.59 -15.56 -39.58
N ALA A 154 8.42 -14.45 -40.30
CA ALA A 154 9.53 -13.52 -40.59
C ALA A 154 10.14 -12.96 -39.28
N LEU A 155 9.30 -12.57 -38.31
CA LEU A 155 9.76 -12.06 -37.02
C LEU A 155 10.45 -13.15 -36.19
N CYS A 156 9.91 -14.38 -36.16
CA CYS A 156 10.51 -15.49 -35.42
C CYS A 156 11.86 -15.88 -35.99
N VAL A 157 11.96 -16.06 -37.30
CA VAL A 157 13.22 -16.38 -37.97
C VAL A 157 14.27 -15.27 -37.77
N ALA A 158 13.88 -14.00 -37.93
CA ALA A 158 14.80 -12.88 -37.74
C ALA A 158 15.40 -12.78 -36.32
N ASN A 159 14.73 -13.33 -35.31
CA ASN A 159 15.15 -13.22 -33.93
C ASN A 159 15.67 -14.52 -33.31
N TRP A 160 15.23 -15.70 -33.76
CA TRP A 160 15.47 -16.97 -33.06
C TRP A 160 15.91 -18.13 -33.95
N ASP A 161 16.06 -17.95 -35.28
CA ASP A 161 16.74 -18.90 -36.15
C ASP A 161 18.24 -18.90 -35.83
N ARG A 162 18.66 -19.92 -35.10
CA ARG A 162 20.03 -20.03 -34.56
C ARG A 162 21.00 -20.68 -35.55
N ASN A 163 20.50 -21.56 -36.41
CA ASN A 163 21.31 -22.28 -37.37
C ASN A 163 21.41 -21.55 -38.71
N GLY A 164 20.59 -20.52 -38.95
CA GLY A 164 20.61 -19.67 -40.15
C GLY A 164 20.02 -20.36 -41.38
N ASP A 165 19.15 -21.37 -41.22
CA ASP A 165 18.56 -22.09 -42.35
C ASP A 165 17.31 -21.40 -42.94
N GLY A 166 16.86 -20.30 -42.34
CA GLY A 166 15.69 -19.52 -42.74
C GLY A 166 14.36 -20.08 -42.27
N GLU A 167 14.39 -21.07 -41.39
CA GLU A 167 13.22 -21.69 -40.75
C GLU A 167 13.33 -21.52 -39.22
N LEU A 168 12.27 -21.84 -38.49
CA LEU A 168 12.34 -21.98 -37.02
C LEU A 168 11.90 -23.39 -36.64
N SER A 169 12.77 -24.12 -35.98
CA SER A 169 12.45 -25.43 -35.44
C SER A 169 11.81 -25.36 -34.06
N VAL A 170 11.11 -26.44 -33.65
CA VAL A 170 10.58 -26.60 -32.28
C VAL A 170 11.71 -26.53 -31.24
N ALA A 171 12.90 -27.05 -31.59
CA ALA A 171 14.07 -27.02 -30.73
C ALA A 171 14.52 -25.57 -30.47
N GLU A 172 14.61 -24.73 -31.51
CA GLU A 172 14.97 -23.32 -31.40
C GLU A 172 13.93 -22.52 -30.62
N ALA A 173 12.63 -22.74 -30.90
CA ALA A 173 11.53 -22.11 -30.18
C ALA A 173 11.59 -22.44 -28.67
N ALA A 174 12.08 -23.63 -28.29
CA ALA A 174 12.22 -24.02 -26.90
C ALA A 174 13.32 -23.24 -26.13
N TYR A 175 14.25 -22.58 -26.81
CA TYR A 175 15.23 -21.68 -26.14
C TYR A 175 14.67 -20.31 -25.80
N VAL A 176 13.52 -19.94 -26.36
CA VAL A 176 12.92 -18.63 -26.13
C VAL A 176 12.21 -18.60 -24.78
N VAL A 177 12.69 -17.75 -23.88
CA VAL A 177 12.11 -17.59 -22.54
C VAL A 177 11.33 -16.29 -22.38
N ASP A 178 11.62 -15.28 -23.23
CA ASP A 178 10.97 -13.98 -23.27
C ASP A 178 10.83 -13.50 -24.74
N LEU A 179 9.65 -13.07 -25.12
CA LEU A 179 9.43 -12.50 -26.45
C LEU A 179 10.01 -11.08 -26.60
N GLY A 180 10.31 -10.43 -25.48
CA GLY A 180 10.68 -9.02 -25.49
C GLY A 180 9.62 -8.17 -26.18
N ARG A 181 10.07 -7.26 -27.07
CA ARG A 181 9.22 -6.37 -27.87
C ARG A 181 9.15 -6.76 -29.36
N VAL A 182 9.51 -8.00 -29.70
CA VAL A 182 9.62 -8.45 -31.11
C VAL A 182 8.33 -8.25 -31.89
N PHE A 183 7.18 -8.45 -31.27
CA PHE A 183 5.87 -8.33 -31.93
C PHE A 183 5.19 -6.98 -31.72
N GLU A 184 5.75 -6.08 -30.94
CA GLU A 184 5.12 -4.79 -30.61
C GLU A 184 4.77 -4.01 -31.91
N SER A 185 3.52 -3.52 -31.99
CA SER A 185 3.01 -2.76 -33.12
C SER A 185 3.07 -3.49 -34.46
N SER A 186 3.18 -4.82 -34.46
CA SER A 186 3.19 -5.60 -35.72
C SER A 186 1.79 -5.85 -36.25
N ASP A 187 1.73 -6.10 -37.55
CA ASP A 187 0.48 -6.39 -38.27
C ASP A 187 0.11 -7.89 -38.27
N ILE A 188 0.64 -8.67 -37.32
CA ILE A 188 0.35 -10.10 -37.19
C ILE A 188 -1.15 -10.34 -36.93
N VAL A 189 -1.68 -11.43 -37.46
CA VAL A 189 -3.11 -11.77 -37.37
C VAL A 189 -3.34 -13.00 -36.49
N SER A 190 -2.43 -13.97 -36.50
CA SER A 190 -2.54 -15.18 -35.70
C SER A 190 -1.19 -15.74 -35.33
N PHE A 191 -1.06 -16.22 -34.07
CA PHE A 191 0.17 -16.86 -33.59
C PHE A 191 -0.17 -18.09 -32.71
N ASN A 192 -0.83 -19.09 -33.28
CA ASN A 192 -1.17 -20.32 -32.57
C ASN A 192 0.07 -21.23 -32.37
N GLU A 193 1.09 -21.06 -33.21
CA GLU A 193 2.37 -21.76 -33.14
C GLU A 193 3.20 -21.34 -31.91
N LEU A 194 2.83 -20.27 -31.21
CA LEU A 194 3.41 -19.90 -29.93
C LEU A 194 3.35 -21.04 -28.90
N ALA A 195 2.42 -21.97 -29.04
CA ALA A 195 2.33 -23.18 -28.24
C ALA A 195 3.60 -24.07 -28.27
N TYR A 196 4.44 -23.94 -29.30
CA TYR A 196 5.73 -24.65 -29.41
C TYR A 196 6.85 -24.01 -28.58
N PHE A 197 6.66 -22.80 -28.06
CA PHE A 197 7.64 -22.09 -27.22
C PHE A 197 7.51 -22.57 -25.78
N THR A 198 7.90 -23.80 -25.53
CA THR A 198 7.59 -24.55 -24.31
C THR A 198 8.27 -24.01 -23.04
N ASN A 199 9.33 -23.19 -23.18
CA ASN A 199 10.04 -22.55 -22.06
C ASN A 199 9.71 -21.05 -21.95
N LEU A 200 8.80 -20.53 -22.77
CA LEU A 200 8.42 -19.12 -22.72
C LEU A 200 7.81 -18.78 -21.36
N ARG A 201 8.37 -17.78 -20.68
CA ARG A 201 7.96 -17.33 -19.35
C ARG A 201 7.25 -15.97 -19.40
N VAL A 202 7.67 -15.11 -20.32
CA VAL A 202 7.21 -13.72 -20.43
C VAL A 202 6.77 -13.43 -21.87
N CYS A 203 5.62 -12.80 -22.05
CA CYS A 203 5.13 -12.44 -23.38
C CYS A 203 4.61 -11.00 -23.44
N SER A 204 4.79 -10.40 -24.64
CA SER A 204 4.24 -9.10 -25.01
C SER A 204 3.85 -9.07 -26.48
N PHE A 205 2.65 -8.51 -26.77
CA PHE A 205 2.07 -8.28 -28.09
C PHE A 205 1.44 -6.88 -28.16
N ALA A 206 1.98 -5.92 -27.43
CA ALA A 206 1.43 -4.57 -27.35
C ALA A 206 1.18 -3.97 -28.74
N LEU A 207 0.01 -3.34 -28.91
CA LEU A 207 -0.38 -2.65 -30.15
C LEU A 207 -0.50 -3.56 -31.39
N CYS A 208 -0.64 -4.87 -31.21
CA CYS A 208 -0.93 -5.80 -32.30
C CYS A 208 -2.42 -5.75 -32.64
N HIS A 209 -2.86 -4.66 -33.28
CA HIS A 209 -4.28 -4.35 -33.47
C HIS A 209 -5.05 -5.42 -34.25
N LYS A 210 -4.37 -6.18 -35.14
CA LYS A 210 -4.96 -7.21 -36.01
C LYS A 210 -4.87 -8.63 -35.39
N LEU A 211 -4.10 -8.81 -34.31
CA LEU A 211 -3.95 -10.11 -33.67
C LEU A 211 -5.30 -10.59 -33.15
N SER A 212 -5.84 -11.64 -33.78
CA SER A 212 -7.14 -12.21 -33.42
C SER A 212 -7.07 -13.54 -32.68
N GLU A 213 -5.99 -14.32 -32.91
CA GLU A 213 -5.77 -15.63 -32.34
C GLU A 213 -4.34 -15.79 -31.86
N VAL A 214 -4.18 -16.24 -30.62
CA VAL A 214 -2.89 -16.63 -30.04
C VAL A 214 -3.09 -17.80 -29.08
N LYS A 215 -2.22 -18.81 -29.16
CA LYS A 215 -2.24 -19.93 -28.23
C LYS A 215 -1.08 -19.80 -27.25
N LEU A 216 -1.35 -19.27 -26.08
CA LEU A 216 -0.35 -19.05 -25.04
C LEU A 216 0.04 -20.39 -24.40
N PRO A 217 1.35 -20.74 -24.33
CA PRO A 217 1.81 -21.93 -23.62
C PRO A 217 1.65 -21.79 -22.10
N ASP A 218 1.42 -22.90 -21.42
CA ASP A 218 1.27 -22.94 -19.97
C ASP A 218 2.55 -22.59 -19.19
N SER A 219 3.69 -22.53 -19.85
CA SER A 219 4.97 -22.11 -19.27
C SER A 219 5.03 -20.62 -18.94
N ILE A 220 4.14 -19.79 -19.52
CA ILE A 220 4.09 -18.35 -19.24
C ILE A 220 3.65 -18.14 -17.79
N ILE A 221 4.47 -17.38 -17.08
CA ILE A 221 4.20 -16.96 -15.68
C ILE A 221 3.86 -15.47 -15.57
N GLN A 222 4.20 -14.68 -16.58
CA GLN A 222 3.99 -13.24 -16.59
C GLN A 222 3.53 -12.73 -17.95
N ILE A 223 2.49 -11.90 -17.94
CA ILE A 223 2.14 -10.99 -19.02
C ILE A 223 2.64 -9.61 -18.62
N THR A 224 3.50 -9.00 -19.44
CA THR A 224 4.17 -7.73 -19.10
C THR A 224 3.18 -6.56 -19.00
N ALA A 225 3.68 -5.43 -18.51
CA ALA A 225 2.97 -4.16 -18.65
C ALA A 225 2.66 -3.90 -20.13
N SER A 226 1.40 -3.56 -20.43
CA SER A 226 0.85 -3.38 -21.78
C SER A 226 0.92 -4.62 -22.68
N GLY A 227 1.14 -5.83 -22.14
CA GLY A 227 1.48 -7.05 -22.90
C GLY A 227 0.53 -7.38 -24.05
N PHE A 228 -0.76 -7.07 -23.95
CA PHE A 228 -1.76 -7.14 -25.03
C PHE A 228 -2.53 -5.83 -25.18
N SER A 229 -2.00 -4.71 -24.69
CA SER A 229 -2.68 -3.43 -24.81
C SER A 229 -3.03 -3.15 -26.27
N GLU A 230 -4.29 -2.75 -26.49
CA GLU A 230 -4.84 -2.43 -27.81
C GLU A 230 -4.81 -3.57 -28.83
N CYS A 231 -4.76 -4.82 -28.41
CA CYS A 231 -5.04 -5.97 -29.27
C CYS A 231 -6.56 -6.07 -29.49
N TRP A 232 -7.11 -5.20 -30.33
CA TRP A 232 -8.56 -4.98 -30.47
C TRP A 232 -9.34 -6.20 -30.98
N GLU A 233 -8.70 -7.02 -31.82
CA GLU A 233 -9.32 -8.20 -32.43
C GLU A 233 -9.10 -9.49 -31.65
N LEU A 234 -8.32 -9.44 -30.56
CA LEU A 234 -7.90 -10.61 -29.80
C LEU A 234 -9.09 -11.34 -29.13
N LYS A 235 -9.29 -12.60 -29.48
CA LYS A 235 -10.38 -13.46 -28.99
C LYS A 235 -9.89 -14.49 -27.98
N LEU A 236 -9.18 -14.03 -26.96
CA LEU A 236 -8.65 -14.90 -25.91
C LEU A 236 -9.75 -15.18 -24.87
N THR A 237 -9.93 -16.47 -24.53
CA THR A 237 -10.96 -16.91 -23.57
C THR A 237 -10.37 -17.52 -22.30
N SER A 238 -9.09 -17.85 -22.29
CA SER A 238 -8.38 -18.40 -21.14
C SER A 238 -6.94 -17.90 -21.10
N LEU A 239 -6.36 -17.91 -19.93
CA LEU A 239 -4.97 -17.54 -19.67
C LEU A 239 -4.15 -18.79 -19.31
N PRO A 240 -2.79 -18.76 -19.46
CA PRO A 240 -1.91 -19.84 -19.06
C PRO A 240 -2.12 -20.25 -17.58
N LYS A 241 -2.17 -21.54 -17.31
CA LYS A 241 -2.49 -22.05 -15.95
C LYS A 241 -1.45 -21.71 -14.90
N ASN A 242 -0.18 -21.50 -15.32
CA ASN A 242 0.93 -21.16 -14.41
C ASN A 242 1.16 -19.65 -14.30
N LEU A 243 0.25 -18.82 -14.84
CA LEU A 243 0.37 -17.38 -14.80
C LEU A 243 0.23 -16.89 -13.35
N THR A 244 1.22 -16.14 -12.88
CA THR A 244 1.25 -15.54 -11.54
C THR A 244 1.05 -14.03 -11.57
N GLN A 245 1.37 -13.38 -12.70
CA GLN A 245 1.30 -11.93 -12.80
C GLN A 245 0.69 -11.44 -14.11
N ILE A 246 -0.26 -10.51 -13.99
CA ILE A 246 -0.79 -9.69 -15.09
C ILE A 246 -0.33 -8.26 -14.85
N GLY A 247 0.47 -7.71 -15.78
CA GLY A 247 1.05 -6.37 -15.69
C GLY A 247 0.04 -5.24 -15.84
N GLU A 248 0.51 -4.01 -15.63
CA GLU A 248 -0.28 -2.80 -15.83
C GLU A 248 -0.74 -2.68 -17.29
N TYR A 249 -1.99 -2.26 -17.52
CA TYR A 249 -2.56 -2.14 -18.88
C TYR A 249 -2.50 -3.41 -19.73
N ALA A 250 -2.23 -4.58 -19.16
CA ALA A 250 -1.95 -5.80 -19.93
C ALA A 250 -3.00 -6.13 -21.00
N PHE A 251 -4.28 -5.95 -20.71
CA PHE A 251 -5.40 -6.14 -21.65
C PHE A 251 -6.20 -4.86 -21.89
N HIS A 252 -5.57 -3.70 -21.74
CA HIS A 252 -6.21 -2.41 -21.97
C HIS A 252 -6.77 -2.35 -23.40
N GLN A 253 -8.07 -1.99 -23.53
CA GLN A 253 -8.79 -1.91 -24.81
C GLN A 253 -8.87 -3.23 -25.61
N CYS A 254 -8.63 -4.38 -25.00
CA CYS A 254 -8.86 -5.70 -25.62
C CYS A 254 -10.37 -6.04 -25.64
N LYS A 255 -11.11 -5.44 -26.54
CA LYS A 255 -12.59 -5.46 -26.56
C LYS A 255 -13.20 -6.86 -26.78
N ASN A 256 -12.44 -7.79 -27.38
CA ASN A 256 -12.92 -9.11 -27.77
C ASN A 256 -12.47 -10.25 -26.83
N VAL A 257 -11.61 -9.98 -25.81
CA VAL A 257 -11.27 -10.99 -24.79
C VAL A 257 -12.48 -11.31 -23.93
N ARG A 258 -12.60 -12.58 -23.52
CA ARG A 258 -13.76 -13.09 -22.75
C ARG A 258 -13.29 -14.04 -21.67
N PHE A 259 -12.87 -13.51 -20.53
CA PHE A 259 -12.48 -14.34 -19.41
C PHE A 259 -13.67 -14.61 -18.49
N THR A 260 -13.93 -15.88 -18.20
CA THR A 260 -14.92 -16.35 -17.21
C THR A 260 -14.25 -16.85 -15.95
N SER A 261 -12.95 -17.14 -16.00
CA SER A 261 -12.09 -17.46 -14.87
C SER A 261 -10.69 -16.91 -15.10
N LEU A 262 -9.93 -16.78 -14.03
CA LEU A 262 -8.51 -16.46 -14.03
C LEU A 262 -7.73 -17.63 -13.43
N PRO A 263 -6.44 -17.85 -13.78
CA PRO A 263 -5.64 -18.94 -13.23
C PRO A 263 -5.52 -18.90 -11.70
N ASP A 264 -5.64 -20.02 -11.01
CA ASP A 264 -5.58 -20.12 -9.55
C ASP A 264 -4.26 -19.65 -8.95
N GLY A 265 -3.15 -19.80 -9.71
CA GLY A 265 -1.82 -19.34 -9.33
C GLY A 265 -1.60 -17.82 -9.42
N LEU A 266 -2.59 -17.07 -9.91
CA LEU A 266 -2.43 -15.62 -10.12
C LEU A 266 -2.35 -14.87 -8.78
N GLU A 267 -1.27 -14.14 -8.58
CA GLU A 267 -0.98 -13.39 -7.36
C GLU A 267 -1.25 -11.90 -7.51
N THR A 268 -0.98 -11.34 -8.71
CA THR A 268 -1.10 -9.89 -8.92
C THR A 268 -1.77 -9.53 -10.23
N ILE A 269 -2.63 -8.50 -10.17
CA ILE A 269 -3.24 -7.87 -11.34
C ILE A 269 -2.89 -6.38 -11.29
N GLY A 270 -2.16 -5.90 -12.29
CA GLY A 270 -1.64 -4.53 -12.37
C GLY A 270 -2.72 -3.47 -12.64
N TRP A 271 -2.34 -2.21 -12.51
CA TRP A 271 -3.18 -1.05 -12.76
C TRP A 271 -3.80 -1.08 -14.16
N CYS A 272 -5.11 -0.79 -14.26
CA CYS A 272 -5.85 -0.74 -15.54
C CYS A 272 -5.73 -2.02 -16.38
N ALA A 273 -5.33 -3.16 -15.81
CA ALA A 273 -5.03 -4.37 -16.56
C ALA A 273 -6.16 -4.79 -17.51
N PHE A 274 -7.41 -4.59 -17.13
CA PHE A 274 -8.57 -4.92 -17.94
C PHE A 274 -9.40 -3.71 -18.37
N ALA A 275 -8.89 -2.48 -18.25
CA ALA A 275 -9.64 -1.29 -18.66
C ALA A 275 -10.00 -1.35 -20.16
N GLY A 276 -11.29 -1.18 -20.51
CA GLY A 276 -11.79 -1.31 -21.87
C GLY A 276 -11.91 -2.75 -22.40
N ALA A 277 -11.62 -3.77 -21.57
CA ALA A 277 -11.94 -5.18 -21.87
C ALA A 277 -13.30 -5.53 -21.23
N ASP A 278 -14.41 -5.20 -21.91
CA ASP A 278 -15.74 -5.16 -21.29
C ASP A 278 -16.48 -6.50 -21.23
N ASN A 279 -15.94 -7.54 -21.86
CA ASN A 279 -16.55 -8.87 -21.92
C ASN A 279 -16.01 -9.85 -20.85
N ILE A 280 -15.41 -9.34 -19.77
CA ILE A 280 -14.93 -10.14 -18.64
C ILE A 280 -16.10 -10.39 -17.68
N ALA A 281 -16.31 -11.66 -17.33
CA ALA A 281 -17.39 -12.08 -16.42
C ALA A 281 -16.84 -13.10 -15.41
N LEU A 282 -16.55 -12.64 -14.19
CA LEU A 282 -15.94 -13.46 -13.14
C LEU A 282 -16.94 -13.65 -12.00
N THR A 283 -17.17 -14.90 -11.62
CA THR A 283 -17.93 -15.27 -10.41
C THR A 283 -17.03 -15.66 -9.24
N GLU A 284 -15.74 -15.82 -9.50
CA GLU A 284 -14.70 -16.10 -8.51
C GLU A 284 -13.40 -15.41 -8.89
N LEU A 285 -12.57 -15.16 -7.90
CA LEU A 285 -11.21 -14.63 -8.06
C LEU A 285 -10.19 -15.70 -7.61
N PRO A 286 -8.98 -15.71 -8.19
CA PRO A 286 -7.93 -16.68 -7.85
C PRO A 286 -7.64 -16.75 -6.35
N SER A 287 -7.52 -17.95 -5.81
CA SER A 287 -7.32 -18.16 -4.37
C SER A 287 -5.99 -17.63 -3.84
N ASN A 288 -4.98 -17.47 -4.71
CA ASN A 288 -3.66 -16.96 -4.39
C ASN A 288 -3.51 -15.44 -4.63
N LEU A 289 -4.60 -14.74 -5.03
CA LEU A 289 -4.52 -13.34 -5.40
C LEU A 289 -4.22 -12.46 -4.17
N ILE A 290 -3.08 -11.79 -4.20
CA ILE A 290 -2.55 -10.93 -3.14
C ILE A 290 -2.92 -9.47 -3.37
N SER A 291 -2.87 -9.03 -4.64
CA SER A 291 -3.03 -7.63 -5.00
C SER A 291 -3.89 -7.44 -6.25
N ILE A 292 -4.84 -6.52 -6.15
CA ILE A 292 -5.62 -6.01 -7.27
C ILE A 292 -5.27 -4.53 -7.45
N GLY A 293 -4.71 -4.18 -8.59
CA GLY A 293 -4.33 -2.81 -8.94
C GLY A 293 -5.52 -1.86 -9.08
N SER A 294 -5.23 -0.59 -9.29
CA SER A 294 -6.28 0.43 -9.47
C SER A 294 -7.01 0.25 -10.80
N VAL A 295 -8.33 0.54 -10.79
CA VAL A 295 -9.18 0.58 -12.02
C VAL A 295 -9.29 -0.77 -12.76
N VAL A 296 -8.93 -1.89 -12.11
CA VAL A 296 -8.89 -3.21 -12.77
C VAL A 296 -10.26 -3.63 -13.28
N PHE A 297 -11.28 -3.56 -12.42
CA PHE A 297 -12.64 -4.00 -12.73
C PHE A 297 -13.68 -2.86 -12.74
N GLU A 298 -13.26 -1.60 -12.72
CA GLU A 298 -14.19 -0.48 -12.66
C GLU A 298 -15.29 -0.60 -13.71
N GLY A 299 -16.55 -0.52 -13.27
CA GLY A 299 -17.73 -0.56 -14.13
C GLY A 299 -18.10 -1.92 -14.74
N LYS A 300 -17.33 -2.98 -14.47
CA LYS A 300 -17.58 -4.32 -15.02
C LYS A 300 -18.69 -5.04 -14.28
N GLN A 301 -19.95 -4.84 -14.72
CA GLN A 301 -21.16 -5.34 -14.06
C GLN A 301 -21.25 -6.87 -13.95
N SER A 302 -20.46 -7.61 -14.72
CA SER A 302 -20.38 -9.09 -14.73
C SER A 302 -19.24 -9.66 -13.86
N VAL A 303 -18.50 -8.81 -13.14
CA VAL A 303 -17.50 -9.24 -12.15
C VAL A 303 -18.18 -9.25 -10.78
N LEU A 304 -18.74 -10.40 -10.41
CA LEU A 304 -19.54 -10.59 -9.21
C LEU A 304 -19.05 -11.81 -8.41
N PRO A 305 -17.84 -11.76 -7.83
CA PRO A 305 -17.31 -12.86 -7.03
C PRO A 305 -18.18 -13.05 -5.78
N GLU A 306 -18.45 -14.32 -5.45
CA GLU A 306 -19.18 -14.68 -4.24
C GLU A 306 -18.36 -14.39 -2.98
N ASP A 307 -17.05 -14.64 -3.05
CA ASP A 307 -16.07 -14.39 -1.99
C ASP A 307 -14.85 -13.65 -2.55
N LEU A 308 -14.20 -12.84 -1.72
CA LEU A 308 -12.86 -12.33 -1.99
C LEU A 308 -11.82 -13.29 -1.41
N PRO A 309 -10.70 -13.57 -2.13
CA PRO A 309 -9.71 -14.54 -1.68
C PRO A 309 -9.04 -14.15 -0.37
N ALA A 310 -8.85 -15.12 0.53
CA ALA A 310 -8.26 -14.90 1.86
C ALA A 310 -6.80 -14.38 1.82
N SER A 311 -6.10 -14.64 0.72
CA SER A 311 -4.74 -14.16 0.44
C SER A 311 -4.66 -12.64 0.20
N LEU A 312 -5.80 -11.99 -0.13
CA LEU A 312 -5.83 -10.60 -0.58
C LEU A 312 -5.35 -9.64 0.52
N LYS A 313 -4.41 -8.77 0.17
CA LYS A 313 -3.80 -7.74 1.03
C LYS A 313 -4.09 -6.33 0.58
N MET A 314 -4.15 -6.11 -0.73
CA MET A 314 -4.28 -4.79 -1.32
C MET A 314 -5.39 -4.74 -2.37
N ILE A 315 -6.23 -3.72 -2.29
CA ILE A 315 -7.26 -3.38 -3.27
C ILE A 315 -6.99 -1.95 -3.73
N GLY A 316 -6.61 -1.78 -4.98
CA GLY A 316 -6.23 -0.48 -5.55
C GLY A 316 -7.41 0.49 -5.70
N ALA A 317 -7.09 1.74 -6.01
CA ALA A 317 -8.09 2.78 -6.19
C ALA A 317 -9.08 2.42 -7.31
N ARG A 318 -10.38 2.58 -7.04
CA ARG A 318 -11.49 2.28 -7.99
C ARG A 318 -11.48 0.86 -8.54
N ALA A 319 -10.81 -0.09 -7.87
CA ALA A 319 -10.65 -1.46 -8.37
C ALA A 319 -11.98 -2.14 -8.70
N PHE A 320 -12.99 -1.97 -7.87
CA PHE A 320 -14.36 -2.46 -8.06
C PHE A 320 -15.39 -1.33 -8.21
N GLY A 321 -14.92 -0.10 -8.37
CA GLY A 321 -15.80 1.06 -8.48
C GLY A 321 -16.89 0.89 -9.54
N LYS A 322 -18.10 1.39 -9.28
CA LYS A 322 -19.27 1.40 -10.19
C LYS A 322 -19.82 0.01 -10.57
N ILE A 323 -19.48 -1.05 -9.85
CA ILE A 323 -20.11 -2.37 -10.00
C ILE A 323 -21.32 -2.43 -9.05
N ARG A 324 -22.50 -2.05 -9.52
CA ARG A 324 -23.69 -1.86 -8.68
C ARG A 324 -24.08 -3.08 -7.83
N ASN A 325 -24.01 -4.26 -8.43
CA ASN A 325 -24.40 -5.51 -7.78
C ASN A 325 -23.21 -6.21 -7.06
N PHE A 326 -22.06 -5.56 -6.90
CA PHE A 326 -20.92 -6.13 -6.20
C PHE A 326 -21.25 -6.34 -4.72
N ASN A 327 -21.32 -7.60 -4.30
CA ASN A 327 -21.64 -7.96 -2.94
C ASN A 327 -21.05 -9.30 -2.51
N PRO A 328 -19.71 -9.45 -2.45
CA PRO A 328 -19.11 -10.65 -1.86
C PRO A 328 -19.45 -10.73 -0.38
N LYS A 329 -19.45 -11.95 0.17
CA LYS A 329 -19.90 -12.23 1.56
C LYS A 329 -19.17 -11.38 2.61
N SER A 330 -17.87 -11.18 2.44
CA SER A 330 -17.05 -10.40 3.36
C SER A 330 -15.78 -9.88 2.67
N ILE A 331 -15.15 -8.89 3.29
CA ILE A 331 -13.79 -8.51 2.95
C ILE A 331 -12.80 -9.30 3.82
N PRO A 332 -11.74 -9.91 3.26
CA PRO A 332 -10.77 -10.68 4.02
C PRO A 332 -10.10 -9.85 5.13
N SER A 333 -9.96 -10.44 6.31
CA SER A 333 -9.32 -9.77 7.46
C SER A 333 -7.86 -9.38 7.22
N GLY A 334 -7.20 -10.03 6.26
CA GLY A 334 -5.81 -9.73 5.89
C GLY A 334 -5.63 -8.50 5.00
N VAL A 335 -6.72 -7.89 4.51
CA VAL A 335 -6.64 -6.66 3.71
C VAL A 335 -6.20 -5.51 4.61
N SER A 336 -5.07 -4.90 4.27
CA SER A 336 -4.49 -3.76 5.00
C SER A 336 -4.53 -2.46 4.22
N GLU A 337 -4.79 -2.52 2.91
CA GLU A 337 -4.84 -1.34 2.04
C GLU A 337 -6.05 -1.39 1.12
N ILE A 338 -6.83 -0.29 1.14
CA ILE A 338 -7.97 -0.06 0.24
C ILE A 338 -7.80 1.34 -0.35
N GLY A 339 -7.65 1.41 -1.66
CA GLY A 339 -7.44 2.66 -2.39
C GLY A 339 -8.69 3.53 -2.50
N ASP A 340 -8.48 4.79 -2.86
CA ASP A 340 -9.54 5.77 -3.02
C ASP A 340 -10.60 5.30 -4.04
N GLY A 341 -11.88 5.39 -3.67
CA GLY A 341 -12.99 4.97 -4.52
C GLY A 341 -13.06 3.48 -4.83
N ALA A 342 -12.32 2.62 -4.13
CA ALA A 342 -12.22 1.19 -4.44
C ALA A 342 -13.57 0.50 -4.64
N PHE A 343 -14.59 0.93 -3.89
CA PHE A 343 -15.95 0.41 -3.94
C PHE A 343 -17.00 1.51 -4.22
N ASP A 344 -16.58 2.67 -4.77
CA ASP A 344 -17.53 3.75 -5.10
C ASP A 344 -18.64 3.25 -6.01
N GLY A 345 -19.90 3.40 -5.60
CA GLY A 345 -21.06 2.96 -6.37
C GLY A 345 -21.33 1.45 -6.35
N CYS A 346 -20.75 0.70 -5.42
CA CYS A 346 -21.13 -0.69 -5.13
C CYS A 346 -22.42 -0.69 -4.30
N GLU A 347 -23.54 -0.39 -4.94
CA GLU A 347 -24.83 -0.13 -4.30
C GLU A 347 -25.34 -1.30 -3.44
N ALA A 348 -25.09 -2.54 -3.88
CA ALA A 348 -25.53 -3.77 -3.20
C ALA A 348 -24.61 -4.21 -2.05
N LEU A 349 -23.43 -3.60 -1.88
CA LEU A 349 -22.44 -4.01 -0.88
C LEU A 349 -23.02 -3.96 0.54
N SER A 350 -23.07 -5.12 1.22
CA SER A 350 -23.80 -5.26 2.50
C SER A 350 -22.91 -5.73 3.67
N TRP A 351 -21.63 -5.46 3.63
CA TRP A 351 -20.70 -5.83 4.70
C TRP A 351 -21.09 -5.20 6.05
N THR A 352 -20.87 -5.97 7.10
CA THR A 352 -21.13 -5.54 8.49
C THR A 352 -19.83 -5.26 9.26
N LYS A 353 -18.68 -5.66 8.72
CA LYS A 353 -17.35 -5.46 9.33
C LYS A 353 -16.33 -5.07 8.26
N LEU A 354 -15.37 -4.21 8.63
CA LEU A 354 -14.18 -3.88 7.86
C LEU A 354 -12.95 -4.57 8.44
N PRO A 355 -11.85 -4.74 7.67
CA PRO A 355 -10.61 -5.32 8.16
C PRO A 355 -10.01 -4.50 9.31
N ASP A 356 -9.52 -5.19 10.34
CA ASP A 356 -9.02 -4.55 11.56
C ASP A 356 -7.69 -3.79 11.36
N TYR A 357 -6.94 -4.08 10.30
CA TYR A 357 -5.64 -3.46 10.01
C TYR A 357 -5.71 -2.15 9.23
N LEU A 358 -6.89 -1.67 8.88
CA LEU A 358 -7.03 -0.41 8.16
C LEU A 358 -6.66 0.77 9.05
N VAL A 359 -5.68 1.55 8.60
CA VAL A 359 -5.26 2.81 9.26
C VAL A 359 -5.94 4.02 8.63
N ARG A 360 -6.36 3.91 7.38
CA ARG A 360 -7.03 4.96 6.61
C ARG A 360 -8.17 4.36 5.80
N ILE A 361 -9.28 5.09 5.71
CA ILE A 361 -10.31 4.90 4.69
C ILE A 361 -10.23 6.11 3.76
N GLY A 362 -9.88 5.88 2.52
CA GLY A 362 -9.55 6.91 1.53
C GLY A 362 -10.75 7.69 1.01
N GLU A 363 -10.48 8.62 0.10
CA GLU A 363 -11.52 9.41 -0.55
C GLU A 363 -12.49 8.53 -1.36
N ASN A 364 -13.79 8.75 -1.22
CA ASN A 364 -14.86 8.04 -1.94
C ASN A 364 -14.83 6.52 -1.80
N THR A 365 -14.07 5.93 -0.87
CA THR A 365 -13.83 4.47 -0.81
C THR A 365 -15.11 3.66 -0.82
N PHE A 366 -16.11 4.04 -0.05
CA PHE A 366 -17.42 3.40 0.03
C PHE A 366 -18.57 4.35 -0.37
N ARG A 367 -18.29 5.39 -1.13
CA ARG A 367 -19.32 6.33 -1.57
C ARG A 367 -20.39 5.58 -2.37
N ASN A 368 -21.67 5.88 -2.09
CA ASN A 368 -22.83 5.23 -2.72
C ASN A 368 -22.93 3.71 -2.48
N CYS A 369 -22.36 3.19 -1.40
CA CYS A 369 -22.59 1.82 -0.94
C CYS A 369 -23.85 1.80 -0.06
N TRP A 370 -25.01 1.83 -0.69
CA TRP A 370 -26.32 2.09 -0.02
C TRP A 370 -26.67 1.07 1.05
N HIS A 371 -26.24 -0.17 0.88
CA HIS A 371 -26.54 -1.30 1.78
C HIS A 371 -25.41 -1.61 2.76
N LEU A 372 -24.31 -0.85 2.74
CA LEU A 372 -23.19 -1.05 3.68
C LEU A 372 -23.68 -0.85 5.12
N ALA A 373 -23.62 -1.91 5.93
CA ALA A 373 -24.21 -1.97 7.26
C ALA A 373 -23.16 -2.15 8.37
N VAL A 374 -21.99 -1.58 8.19
CA VAL A 374 -20.92 -1.58 9.19
C VAL A 374 -21.37 -0.85 10.44
N THR A 375 -21.16 -1.45 11.60
CA THR A 375 -21.54 -0.89 12.91
C THR A 375 -20.35 -0.41 13.72
N GLU A 376 -19.16 -0.91 13.41
CA GLU A 376 -17.91 -0.58 14.09
C GLU A 376 -16.80 -0.32 13.07
N LEU A 377 -15.95 0.69 13.33
CA LEU A 377 -14.78 0.99 12.52
C LEU A 377 -13.52 0.34 13.13
N PRO A 378 -12.49 0.03 12.30
CA PRO A 378 -11.23 -0.51 12.78
C PRO A 378 -10.60 0.37 13.87
N SER A 379 -10.16 -0.23 14.97
CA SER A 379 -9.59 0.52 16.12
C SER A 379 -8.28 1.26 15.79
N GLY A 380 -7.55 0.78 14.77
CA GLY A 380 -6.32 1.41 14.26
C GLY A 380 -6.55 2.64 13.37
N LEU A 381 -7.80 2.97 13.03
CA LEU A 381 -8.11 4.00 12.06
C LEU A 381 -7.69 5.40 12.54
N ARG A 382 -7.00 6.15 11.68
CA ARG A 382 -6.50 7.51 11.95
C ARG A 382 -7.21 8.59 11.12
N GLU A 383 -7.65 8.23 9.93
CA GLU A 383 -8.22 9.17 8.96
C GLU A 383 -9.41 8.56 8.20
N ILE A 384 -10.45 9.37 8.03
CA ILE A 384 -11.57 9.08 7.13
C ILE A 384 -11.60 10.19 6.09
N GLY A 385 -11.37 9.83 4.83
CA GLY A 385 -11.20 10.73 3.68
C GLY A 385 -12.51 11.37 3.21
N ASN A 386 -12.39 12.26 2.22
CA ASN A 386 -13.52 12.97 1.64
C ASN A 386 -14.57 12.01 1.09
N ASN A 387 -15.84 12.23 1.47
CA ASN A 387 -16.99 11.44 1.02
C ASN A 387 -16.83 9.92 1.20
N ALA A 388 -15.97 9.47 2.12
CA ALA A 388 -15.59 8.06 2.26
C ALA A 388 -16.79 7.13 2.41
N PHE A 389 -17.82 7.58 3.11
CA PHE A 389 -19.09 6.85 3.32
C PHE A 389 -20.33 7.66 2.83
N GLU A 390 -20.14 8.64 1.94
CA GLU A 390 -21.29 9.40 1.43
C GLU A 390 -22.35 8.48 0.84
N ASN A 391 -23.63 8.66 1.26
CA ASN A 391 -24.80 7.88 0.86
C ASN A 391 -24.76 6.40 1.29
N CYS A 392 -24.05 6.05 2.36
CA CYS A 392 -24.16 4.75 3.01
C CYS A 392 -25.36 4.76 3.97
N TYR A 393 -26.57 4.61 3.44
CA TYR A 393 -27.81 4.84 4.20
C TYR A 393 -28.02 3.90 5.39
N LEU A 394 -27.47 2.68 5.33
CA LEU A 394 -27.58 1.69 6.41
C LEU A 394 -26.42 1.75 7.39
N LEU A 395 -25.38 2.55 7.11
CA LEU A 395 -24.24 2.73 8.01
C LEU A 395 -24.69 3.43 9.29
N ASN A 396 -24.61 2.74 10.43
CA ASN A 396 -25.02 3.25 11.72
C ASN A 396 -23.94 3.03 12.78
N ILE A 397 -22.87 3.79 12.64
CA ILE A 397 -21.74 3.82 13.59
C ILE A 397 -22.15 4.61 14.82
N THR A 398 -22.01 4.04 16.00
CA THR A 398 -22.32 4.70 17.27
C THR A 398 -21.09 5.28 17.95
N GLU A 399 -19.91 4.72 17.66
CA GLU A 399 -18.63 5.13 18.25
C GLU A 399 -17.55 5.21 17.17
N LEU A 400 -16.76 6.27 17.21
CA LEU A 400 -15.57 6.43 16.37
C LEU A 400 -14.33 5.96 17.17
N PRO A 401 -13.32 5.36 16.51
CA PRO A 401 -12.16 4.79 17.20
C PRO A 401 -11.29 5.85 17.87
N ASP A 402 -10.77 5.55 19.05
CA ASP A 402 -10.01 6.46 19.92
C ASP A 402 -8.76 7.08 19.27
N GLY A 403 -8.24 6.48 18.23
CA GLY A 403 -7.08 7.01 17.51
C GLY A 403 -7.43 7.89 16.31
N LEU A 404 -8.71 8.06 15.99
CA LEU A 404 -9.14 8.84 14.84
C LEU A 404 -8.82 10.33 15.04
N PHE A 405 -8.11 10.92 14.10
CA PHE A 405 -7.68 12.32 14.17
C PHE A 405 -8.45 13.22 13.21
N THR A 406 -8.73 12.75 12.00
CA THR A 406 -9.37 13.54 10.94
C THR A 406 -10.62 12.86 10.40
N ILE A 407 -11.71 13.61 10.32
CA ILE A 407 -12.93 13.29 9.59
C ILE A 407 -13.05 14.33 8.48
N SER A 408 -12.84 13.93 7.22
CA SER A 408 -12.76 14.85 6.09
C SER A 408 -14.15 15.30 5.59
N ASP A 409 -14.17 16.16 4.55
CA ASP A 409 -15.38 16.74 3.98
C ASP A 409 -16.33 15.63 3.49
N GLY A 410 -17.59 15.75 3.87
CA GLY A 410 -18.64 14.80 3.46
C GLY A 410 -18.47 13.36 3.92
N ALA A 411 -17.51 13.05 4.80
CA ALA A 411 -17.09 11.69 5.16
C ALA A 411 -18.25 10.73 5.48
N PHE A 412 -19.25 11.18 6.23
CA PHE A 412 -20.45 10.43 6.59
C PHE A 412 -21.75 11.05 6.04
N LYS A 413 -21.64 11.85 4.99
CA LYS A 413 -22.80 12.52 4.41
C LYS A 413 -23.90 11.53 4.03
N ASN A 414 -25.14 11.79 4.49
CA ASN A 414 -26.33 10.94 4.28
C ASN A 414 -26.19 9.50 4.84
N CYS A 415 -25.44 9.31 5.92
CA CYS A 415 -25.40 8.03 6.63
C CYS A 415 -26.55 7.88 7.64
N GLY A 416 -26.88 6.63 8.01
CA GLY A 416 -27.94 6.28 8.94
C GLY A 416 -27.60 6.47 10.43
N ILE A 417 -26.67 7.35 10.78
CA ILE A 417 -26.16 7.54 12.14
C ILE A 417 -27.24 8.16 13.04
N LYS A 418 -27.61 7.45 14.12
CA LYS A 418 -28.67 7.87 15.07
C LYS A 418 -28.12 8.42 16.38
N ASN A 419 -27.01 7.90 16.86
CA ASN A 419 -26.26 8.37 18.02
C ASN A 419 -24.79 8.33 17.66
N LEU A 420 -23.99 9.23 18.20
CA LEU A 420 -22.59 9.32 17.84
C LEU A 420 -21.72 9.71 19.02
N SER A 421 -20.67 8.91 19.25
CA SER A 421 -19.56 9.21 20.16
C SER A 421 -18.32 9.57 19.37
N ILE A 422 -17.78 10.75 19.61
CA ILE A 422 -16.57 11.29 18.98
C ILE A 422 -15.45 11.28 20.01
N PRO A 423 -14.35 10.56 19.79
CA PRO A 423 -13.25 10.44 20.75
C PRO A 423 -12.48 11.76 20.91
N ALA A 424 -11.70 11.83 22.00
CA ALA A 424 -10.91 13.00 22.33
C ALA A 424 -9.79 13.30 21.31
N SER A 425 -9.40 12.31 20.52
CA SER A 425 -8.35 12.41 19.50
C SER A 425 -8.76 13.21 18.26
N VAL A 426 -10.07 13.36 17.99
CA VAL A 426 -10.53 14.08 16.80
C VAL A 426 -10.25 15.58 16.94
N ASP A 427 -9.38 16.11 16.08
CA ASP A 427 -9.04 17.54 16.00
C ASP A 427 -9.78 18.27 14.87
N HIS A 428 -10.15 17.56 13.80
CA HIS A 428 -10.74 18.15 12.61
C HIS A 428 -11.99 17.41 12.13
N ILE A 429 -13.07 18.17 11.88
CA ILE A 429 -14.31 17.71 11.26
C ILE A 429 -14.56 18.57 10.02
N GLY A 430 -14.48 17.97 8.85
CA GLY A 430 -14.61 18.63 7.55
C GLY A 430 -16.01 19.14 7.24
N THR A 431 -16.11 19.92 6.19
CA THR A 431 -17.36 20.51 5.72
C THR A 431 -18.35 19.44 5.29
N GLY A 432 -19.56 19.46 5.80
CA GLY A 432 -20.60 18.49 5.46
C GLY A 432 -20.33 17.08 5.93
N ALA A 433 -19.33 16.85 6.78
CA ALA A 433 -18.95 15.51 7.23
C ALA A 433 -20.13 14.68 7.73
N PHE A 434 -21.09 15.31 8.40
CA PHE A 434 -22.33 14.67 8.90
C PHE A 434 -23.58 15.27 8.28
N TYR A 435 -23.50 15.91 7.11
CA TYR A 435 -24.67 16.42 6.40
C TYR A 435 -25.64 15.27 6.11
N GLY A 436 -26.92 15.46 6.45
CA GLY A 436 -27.92 14.41 6.25
C GLY A 436 -27.91 13.28 7.28
N CYS A 437 -26.94 13.28 8.22
CA CYS A 437 -27.02 12.49 9.44
C CYS A 437 -27.83 13.25 10.49
N TYR A 438 -28.63 12.53 11.25
CA TYR A 438 -29.51 13.15 12.25
C TYR A 438 -29.39 12.47 13.62
N PRO A 439 -28.19 12.51 14.24
CA PRO A 439 -28.00 11.92 15.55
C PRO A 439 -28.86 12.66 16.59
N SER A 440 -29.61 11.93 17.40
CA SER A 440 -30.38 12.49 18.52
C SER A 440 -29.46 12.83 19.69
N ILE A 441 -28.45 12.00 19.93
CA ILE A 441 -27.44 12.16 20.96
C ILE A 441 -26.05 12.21 20.34
N VAL A 442 -25.27 13.22 20.70
CA VAL A 442 -23.86 13.34 20.33
C VAL A 442 -23.03 13.41 21.61
N LYS A 443 -22.06 12.52 21.78
CA LYS A 443 -21.07 12.55 22.85
C LYS A 443 -19.71 12.97 22.24
N ILE A 444 -19.04 13.94 22.83
CA ILE A 444 -17.74 14.41 22.38
C ILE A 444 -16.78 14.44 23.57
N TYR A 445 -15.74 13.63 23.49
CA TYR A 445 -14.80 13.46 24.61
C TYR A 445 -13.66 14.47 24.61
N ALA A 446 -13.52 15.27 23.54
CA ALA A 446 -12.48 16.29 23.44
C ALA A 446 -12.66 17.41 24.46
N SER A 447 -11.61 17.77 25.18
CA SER A 447 -11.59 18.90 26.12
C SER A 447 -11.55 20.26 25.44
N GLU A 448 -11.07 20.31 24.19
CA GLU A 448 -11.15 21.47 23.30
C GLU A 448 -12.08 21.13 22.13
N PRO A 449 -12.96 22.05 21.70
CA PRO A 449 -13.82 21.81 20.55
C PRO A 449 -13.01 21.52 19.28
N PRO A 450 -13.24 20.40 18.59
CA PRO A 450 -12.61 20.13 17.31
C PRO A 450 -12.85 21.27 16.32
N LYS A 451 -11.90 21.52 15.41
CA LYS A 451 -12.09 22.46 14.30
C LYS A 451 -13.20 21.95 13.39
N MET A 452 -14.24 22.72 13.21
CA MET A 452 -15.39 22.36 12.39
C MET A 452 -15.82 23.58 11.57
N LEU A 453 -16.08 23.37 10.27
CA LEU A 453 -16.39 24.46 9.33
C LEU A 453 -17.89 24.70 9.14
N ASP A 454 -18.75 23.78 9.62
CA ASP A 454 -20.20 23.90 9.50
C ASP A 454 -20.93 23.51 10.80
N THR A 455 -22.24 23.33 10.72
CA THR A 455 -23.08 23.06 11.89
C THR A 455 -24.05 21.89 11.69
N TYR A 456 -23.78 21.00 10.74
CA TYR A 456 -24.73 19.92 10.44
C TYR A 456 -24.81 18.86 11.53
N LEU A 457 -23.69 18.56 12.21
CA LEU A 457 -23.60 17.51 13.23
C LEU A 457 -24.65 17.67 14.35
N GLY A 458 -24.84 18.85 14.88
CA GLY A 458 -25.71 19.11 16.04
C GLY A 458 -27.09 19.65 15.69
N ASN A 459 -27.44 19.83 14.41
CA ASN A 459 -28.67 20.52 14.02
C ASN A 459 -29.93 19.83 14.56
N ARG A 460 -29.98 18.49 14.57
CA ARG A 460 -31.11 17.72 15.10
C ARG A 460 -30.79 17.03 16.43
N ALA A 461 -29.59 17.17 16.97
CA ALA A 461 -29.29 16.63 18.27
C ALA A 461 -30.16 17.25 19.33
N GLU A 462 -30.78 16.43 20.15
CA GLU A 462 -31.54 16.84 21.35
C GLU A 462 -30.55 17.24 22.44
N THR A 463 -29.48 16.49 22.58
CA THR A 463 -28.45 16.69 23.60
C THR A 463 -27.06 16.44 23.03
N ILE A 464 -26.12 17.29 23.40
CA ILE A 464 -24.70 17.16 23.11
C ILE A 464 -23.94 17.05 24.43
N TYR A 465 -23.35 15.90 24.68
CA TYR A 465 -22.55 15.66 25.88
C TYR A 465 -21.10 16.02 25.61
N VAL A 466 -20.50 16.82 26.49
CA VAL A 466 -19.08 17.22 26.45
C VAL A 466 -18.48 17.16 27.88
N PRO A 467 -17.17 17.13 28.06
CA PRO A 467 -16.58 17.19 29.39
C PRO A 467 -17.09 18.43 30.15
N LYS A 468 -17.50 18.23 31.41
CA LYS A 468 -18.16 19.28 32.23
C LYS A 468 -17.41 20.61 32.20
N ARG A 469 -16.09 20.57 32.32
CA ARG A 469 -15.22 21.76 32.33
C ARG A 469 -15.12 22.44 30.95
N SER A 470 -15.46 21.74 29.89
CA SER A 470 -15.35 22.20 28.49
C SER A 470 -16.64 22.87 27.99
N ILE A 471 -17.76 22.76 28.70
CA ILE A 471 -19.04 23.37 28.27
C ILE A 471 -18.88 24.84 27.87
N PRO A 472 -18.22 25.72 28.67
CA PRO A 472 -18.04 27.13 28.29
C PRO A 472 -17.22 27.30 27.01
N LYS A 473 -16.25 26.43 26.75
CA LYS A 473 -15.43 26.45 25.53
C LYS A 473 -16.29 26.15 24.30
N TYR A 474 -17.10 25.09 24.36
CA TYR A 474 -18.04 24.71 23.29
C TYR A 474 -19.10 25.79 23.05
N GLU A 475 -19.63 26.42 24.11
CA GLU A 475 -20.60 27.52 23.99
C GLU A 475 -20.03 28.80 23.36
N SER A 476 -18.70 28.97 23.35
CA SER A 476 -18.03 30.15 22.78
C SER A 476 -17.30 29.86 21.45
N ALA A 477 -17.01 28.60 21.14
CA ALA A 477 -16.25 28.22 19.95
C ALA A 477 -17.04 28.46 18.65
N ALA A 478 -16.33 28.82 17.58
CA ALA A 478 -16.91 29.01 16.26
C ALA A 478 -17.64 27.74 15.80
N ASN A 479 -18.82 27.91 15.21
CA ASN A 479 -19.76 26.87 14.76
C ASN A 479 -20.39 26.02 15.89
N TRP A 480 -19.70 25.77 17.01
CA TRP A 480 -20.20 25.05 18.17
C TRP A 480 -21.18 25.89 19.00
N SER A 481 -20.96 27.21 19.10
CA SER A 481 -21.81 28.14 19.86
C SER A 481 -23.28 28.16 19.42
N LYS A 482 -23.60 27.71 18.20
CA LYS A 482 -24.96 27.62 17.67
C LYS A 482 -25.85 26.63 18.44
N TRP A 483 -25.25 25.70 19.19
CA TRP A 483 -25.97 24.70 19.97
C TRP A 483 -25.96 25.02 21.47
N LYS A 484 -25.65 26.26 21.84
CA LYS A 484 -25.75 26.72 23.22
C LYS A 484 -27.11 26.35 23.83
N GLY A 485 -27.09 25.78 25.03
CA GLY A 485 -28.26 25.27 25.70
C GLY A 485 -28.55 23.76 25.47
N LYS A 486 -27.96 23.14 24.45
CA LYS A 486 -28.04 21.68 24.25
C LYS A 486 -26.90 20.91 24.96
N TYR A 487 -25.87 21.61 25.44
CA TYR A 487 -24.73 20.98 26.09
C TYR A 487 -25.09 20.43 27.47
N ARG A 488 -24.62 19.21 27.75
CA ARG A 488 -24.71 18.54 29.06
C ARG A 488 -23.34 17.98 29.39
N ALA A 489 -23.07 17.83 30.68
CA ALA A 489 -21.86 17.15 31.13
C ALA A 489 -21.94 15.65 30.82
N LEU A 490 -20.85 15.09 30.27
CA LEU A 490 -20.63 13.65 30.30
C LEU A 490 -20.74 13.18 31.74
N SER A 491 -21.31 12.00 32.00
CA SER A 491 -21.29 11.38 33.34
C SER A 491 -19.85 11.04 33.74
N ASP A 492 -19.58 10.96 35.01
CA ASP A 492 -18.24 10.59 35.49
C ASP A 492 -17.83 9.17 35.01
N ASP A 493 -18.81 8.30 34.71
CA ASP A 493 -18.61 6.96 34.12
C ASP A 493 -18.38 6.99 32.60
N ASP A 494 -18.78 8.08 31.88
CA ASP A 494 -18.63 8.23 30.44
C ASP A 494 -17.29 8.88 30.04
N THR A 495 -16.57 9.48 30.96
CA THR A 495 -15.21 9.95 30.69
C THR A 495 -14.27 8.76 30.84
N PRO A 496 -13.63 8.28 29.75
CA PRO A 496 -12.40 7.54 29.95
C PRO A 496 -11.51 8.52 30.73
N GLU A 497 -11.30 8.28 31.99
CA GLU A 497 -10.16 8.95 32.65
C GLU A 497 -8.95 8.63 31.76
N PRO A 498 -8.24 9.66 31.26
CA PRO A 498 -6.85 9.40 30.96
C PRO A 498 -6.31 8.77 32.25
N PRO A 499 -5.47 7.73 32.20
CA PRO A 499 -4.85 7.22 33.40
C PRO A 499 -4.23 8.44 34.08
N VAL A 500 -4.93 8.97 35.07
CA VAL A 500 -4.41 10.03 35.92
C VAL A 500 -3.51 9.30 36.89
N PRO A 501 -2.19 9.35 36.69
CA PRO A 501 -1.32 9.05 37.78
C PRO A 501 -1.68 10.08 38.84
N ASP A 502 -1.85 9.60 40.09
CA ASP A 502 -2.18 10.41 41.24
C ASP A 502 -1.42 11.75 41.20
N GLY A 503 -2.19 12.86 40.98
CA GLY A 503 -1.64 14.21 41.04
C GLY A 503 -1.03 14.82 39.79
N ASN A 504 -1.33 14.36 38.55
CA ASN A 504 -0.82 14.99 37.31
C ASN A 504 0.73 15.02 37.17
N LYS A 505 1.43 14.36 38.09
CA LYS A 505 2.89 14.30 38.17
C LYS A 505 3.43 13.03 37.55
N ILE A 506 4.47 13.18 36.73
CA ILE A 506 5.15 12.03 36.14
C ILE A 506 5.98 11.33 37.21
N GLN A 507 5.73 10.04 37.42
CA GLN A 507 6.53 9.22 38.29
C GLN A 507 7.73 8.67 37.51
N PHE A 508 8.93 9.05 37.93
CA PHE A 508 10.18 8.56 37.35
C PHE A 508 10.73 7.42 38.20
N GLU A 509 11.01 6.28 37.59
CA GLU A 509 11.67 5.16 38.23
C GLU A 509 13.16 5.47 38.54
N ASP A 510 13.79 6.30 37.69
CA ASP A 510 15.17 6.75 37.82
C ASP A 510 15.23 8.22 38.25
N SER A 511 15.84 8.45 39.39
CA SER A 511 15.99 9.80 39.98
C SER A 511 16.90 10.72 39.15
N ALA A 512 17.85 10.17 38.37
CA ALA A 512 18.71 10.95 37.49
C ALA A 512 17.94 11.42 36.25
N VAL A 513 17.07 10.56 35.70
CA VAL A 513 16.16 10.93 34.62
C VAL A 513 15.20 12.01 35.10
N LYS A 514 14.62 11.87 36.28
CA LYS A 514 13.78 12.91 36.89
C LYS A 514 14.51 14.25 36.98
N ALA A 515 15.73 14.25 37.51
CA ALA A 515 16.51 15.49 37.67
C ALA A 515 16.79 16.19 36.32
N ILE A 516 17.11 15.43 35.29
CA ILE A 516 17.33 15.95 33.94
C ILE A 516 16.03 16.53 33.36
N CYS A 517 14.94 15.80 33.46
CA CYS A 517 13.64 16.23 32.94
C CYS A 517 13.13 17.49 33.67
N VAL A 518 13.24 17.52 35.00
CA VAL A 518 12.86 18.67 35.82
C VAL A 518 13.72 19.89 35.46
N SER A 519 15.04 19.73 35.34
CA SER A 519 15.95 20.87 35.01
C SER A 519 15.68 21.50 33.65
N ASN A 520 15.11 20.75 32.73
CA ASN A 520 14.87 21.24 31.36
C ASN A 520 13.42 21.72 31.11
N TRP A 521 12.44 21.14 31.81
CA TRP A 521 11.03 21.36 31.50
C TRP A 521 10.15 21.79 32.69
N ASP A 522 10.69 21.85 33.89
CA ASP A 522 9.99 22.41 35.05
C ASP A 522 10.06 23.95 35.00
N LYS A 523 8.97 24.57 34.51
CA LYS A 523 8.90 26.01 34.33
C LYS A 523 8.47 26.80 35.55
N ASP A 524 7.86 26.16 36.57
CA ASP A 524 7.41 26.80 37.78
C ASP A 524 8.31 26.49 39.00
N GLY A 525 9.30 25.62 38.80
CA GLY A 525 10.33 25.34 39.80
C GLY A 525 9.84 24.52 40.99
N ASP A 526 8.74 23.77 40.86
CA ASP A 526 8.20 22.94 41.96
C ASP A 526 8.94 21.59 42.12
N GLY A 527 9.91 21.31 41.22
CA GLY A 527 10.70 20.08 41.24
C GLY A 527 10.00 18.85 40.70
N GLU A 528 8.86 19.05 40.02
CA GLU A 528 8.06 17.98 39.45
C GLU A 528 7.69 18.28 37.98
N LEU A 529 7.42 17.23 37.20
CA LEU A 529 6.89 17.38 35.87
C LEU A 529 5.48 16.80 35.77
N SER A 530 4.64 17.47 35.02
CA SER A 530 3.32 16.98 34.68
C SER A 530 3.16 16.69 33.19
N TYR A 531 2.24 15.78 32.82
CA TYR A 531 1.94 15.43 31.44
C TYR A 531 1.42 16.64 30.63
N GLU A 532 0.75 17.61 31.25
CA GLU A 532 0.28 18.83 30.58
C GLU A 532 1.45 19.72 30.14
N ARG A 533 2.52 19.78 30.91
CA ARG A 533 3.69 20.62 30.61
C ARG A 533 4.55 20.07 29.49
N LEU A 534 4.68 18.74 29.39
CA LEU A 534 5.37 18.11 28.26
C LEU A 534 4.65 18.30 26.93
N ARG A 535 3.32 18.41 26.93
CA ARG A 535 2.55 18.74 25.72
C ARG A 535 2.77 20.18 25.23
N MET A 536 3.06 21.10 26.14
CA MET A 536 3.28 22.53 25.78
C MET A 536 4.72 22.83 25.35
N SER A 537 5.68 21.94 25.56
CA SER A 537 7.08 22.13 25.15
C SER A 537 7.39 21.66 23.73
N GLY A 538 6.41 21.15 23.00
CA GLY A 538 6.52 20.68 21.62
C GLY A 538 5.99 21.68 20.58
N GLN A 539 5.88 22.98 20.88
CA GLN A 539 5.61 24.04 19.91
C GLN A 539 6.89 24.83 19.63
#